data_89a233b4dc52ed48eb2caea61671607f
#
_entry.id   89a233b4dc52ed48eb2caea61671607f
#
_cell.length_a   1.000
_cell.length_b   1.000
_cell.length_c   1.000
_cell.angle_alpha   90.00
_cell.angle_beta   90.00
_cell.angle_gamma   90.00
#
_symmetry.space_group_name_H-M   'P 1'
#
loop_
_entity.id
_entity.type
_entity.pdbx_description
1 polymer ?
#
loop_
_entity_poly.entity_id
_entity_poly.type
_entity_poly.pdbx_seq_one_letter_code
_entity_poly.pdbx_strand_id
1 'polypeptide(L)'
;ALTHELKSPLAAIRGAAEILQEAPPPDIAARFTRNILAQNARMQSLVENLLQQARLENRLEIARRPVSVAALFRRLAEEREIALAAKNLRLRWQETTLTVEGDRELLAQALGNLIDNAIDFTPVEGEILLGAEENDGGVLLTVSDTGSGVPDYALGRIFERFYSLPRDDGHKSSGLGLAFVREVARLHQGDIQLINRPEGGACALLRLHAHFT
;
A
#
# COMPACT_ATOMS: atom_id res chain seq x y z
N ALA A 1 10.69 -0.06 17.05
CA ALA A 1 9.66 0.45 16.10
C ALA A 1 8.28 -0.15 16.42
N LEU A 2 8.05 -1.47 16.33
CA LEU A 2 6.73 -2.13 16.53
C LEU A 2 6.05 -1.76 17.86
N THR A 3 6.82 -1.80 18.96
CA THR A 3 6.29 -1.47 20.30
C THR A 3 5.77 -0.02 20.37
N HIS A 4 6.37 0.90 19.65
CA HIS A 4 5.93 2.29 19.55
C HIS A 4 4.65 2.44 18.74
N GLU A 5 4.56 1.72 17.60
CA GLU A 5 3.38 1.74 16.73
C GLU A 5 2.13 1.14 17.39
N LEU A 6 2.30 0.19 18.33
CA LEU A 6 1.20 -0.36 19.11
C LEU A 6 0.86 0.48 20.36
N LYS A 7 1.86 1.07 21.01
CA LYS A 7 1.64 1.89 22.22
C LYS A 7 0.84 3.16 21.93
N SER A 8 1.06 3.81 20.78
CA SER A 8 0.41 5.07 20.42
C SER A 8 -1.12 4.94 20.32
N PRO A 9 -1.69 4.02 19.48
CA PRO A 9 -3.13 3.84 19.42
C PRO A 9 -3.74 3.36 20.73
N LEU A 10 -3.05 2.49 21.47
CA LEU A 10 -3.51 2.04 22.79
C LEU A 10 -3.64 3.20 23.79
N ALA A 11 -2.64 4.10 23.83
CA ALA A 11 -2.69 5.28 24.69
C ALA A 11 -3.83 6.23 24.28
N ALA A 12 -4.07 6.42 22.98
CA ALA A 12 -5.16 7.24 22.46
C ALA A 12 -6.54 6.64 22.79
N ILE A 13 -6.70 5.32 22.66
CA ILE A 13 -7.94 4.60 23.04
C ILE A 13 -8.19 4.77 24.53
N ARG A 14 -7.16 4.53 25.36
CA ARG A 14 -7.26 4.65 26.81
C ARG A 14 -7.65 6.07 27.24
N GLY A 15 -6.95 7.10 26.74
CA GLY A 15 -7.28 8.49 27.08
C GLY A 15 -8.68 8.89 26.62
N ALA A 16 -9.13 8.43 25.46
CA ALA A 16 -10.50 8.66 25.02
C ALA A 16 -11.53 7.96 25.89
N ALA A 17 -11.25 6.74 26.36
CA ALA A 17 -12.13 5.99 27.27
C ALA A 17 -12.19 6.64 28.66
N GLU A 18 -11.08 7.14 29.20
CA GLU A 18 -11.02 7.86 30.47
C GLU A 18 -11.91 9.13 30.44
N ILE A 19 -11.86 9.89 29.31
CA ILE A 19 -12.73 11.07 29.13
C ILE A 19 -14.21 10.66 29.04
N LEU A 20 -14.53 9.56 28.37
CA LEU A 20 -15.91 9.08 28.26
C LEU A 20 -16.50 8.64 29.60
N GLN A 21 -15.68 8.18 30.57
CA GLN A 21 -16.13 7.84 31.94
C GLN A 21 -16.60 9.05 32.71
N GLU A 22 -16.12 10.26 32.38
CA GLU A 22 -16.55 11.50 32.99
C GLU A 22 -17.91 12.01 32.48
N ALA A 23 -18.62 11.22 31.67
CA ALA A 23 -19.91 11.55 31.05
C ALA A 23 -19.92 12.94 30.35
N PRO A 24 -19.03 13.18 29.40
CA PRO A 24 -18.92 14.47 28.72
C PRO A 24 -20.17 14.75 27.86
N PRO A 25 -20.40 16.01 27.41
CA PRO A 25 -21.47 16.35 26.49
C PRO A 25 -21.53 15.44 25.26
N PRO A 26 -22.74 15.18 24.67
CA PRO A 26 -22.94 14.21 23.62
C PRO A 26 -22.05 14.39 22.37
N ASP A 27 -21.76 15.63 21.98
CA ASP A 27 -20.90 16.00 20.86
C ASP A 27 -19.43 15.59 21.13
N ILE A 28 -18.97 15.83 22.36
CA ILE A 28 -17.64 15.42 22.81
C ILE A 28 -17.56 13.89 22.91
N ALA A 29 -18.58 13.24 23.49
CA ALA A 29 -18.65 11.79 23.57
C ALA A 29 -18.59 11.15 22.18
N ALA A 30 -19.36 11.65 21.19
CA ALA A 30 -19.35 11.17 19.82
C ALA A 30 -17.97 11.33 19.16
N ARG A 31 -17.24 12.42 19.42
CA ARG A 31 -15.88 12.63 18.90
C ARG A 31 -14.89 11.59 19.45
N PHE A 32 -14.90 11.35 20.77
CA PHE A 32 -13.99 10.38 21.38
C PHE A 32 -14.34 8.93 21.01
N THR A 33 -15.64 8.61 20.84
CA THR A 33 -16.06 7.30 20.33
C THR A 33 -15.53 7.07 18.91
N ARG A 34 -15.66 8.06 18.01
CA ARG A 34 -15.07 7.96 16.66
C ARG A 34 -13.55 7.78 16.68
N ASN A 35 -12.86 8.47 17.59
CA ASN A 35 -11.42 8.31 17.78
C ASN A 35 -11.07 6.87 18.20
N ILE A 36 -11.77 6.29 19.18
CA ILE A 36 -11.57 4.89 19.58
C ILE A 36 -11.74 3.94 18.40
N LEU A 37 -12.82 4.09 17.64
CA LEU A 37 -13.08 3.25 16.46
C LEU A 37 -11.97 3.38 15.42
N ALA A 38 -11.50 4.59 15.14
CA ALA A 38 -10.41 4.83 14.20
C ALA A 38 -9.08 4.18 14.66
N GLN A 39 -8.73 4.31 15.95
CA GLN A 39 -7.52 3.69 16.48
C GLN A 39 -7.63 2.16 16.52
N ASN A 40 -8.82 1.61 16.80
CA ASN A 40 -9.05 0.17 16.75
C ASN A 40 -8.88 -0.39 15.32
N ALA A 41 -9.47 0.25 14.32
CA ALA A 41 -9.29 -0.12 12.91
C ALA A 41 -7.81 -0.08 12.51
N ARG A 42 -7.07 0.95 12.95
CA ARG A 42 -5.63 1.04 12.72
C ARG A 42 -4.86 -0.12 13.35
N MET A 43 -5.20 -0.51 14.58
CA MET A 43 -4.57 -1.66 15.24
C MET A 43 -4.87 -2.98 14.51
N GLN A 44 -6.10 -3.19 14.05
CA GLN A 44 -6.45 -4.36 13.23
C GLN A 44 -5.58 -4.44 11.98
N SER A 45 -5.47 -3.36 11.21
CA SER A 45 -4.62 -3.31 10.02
C SER A 45 -3.14 -3.59 10.34
N LEU A 46 -2.63 -3.10 11.48
CA LEU A 46 -1.25 -3.40 11.92
C LEU A 46 -1.07 -4.89 12.20
N VAL A 47 -2.00 -5.52 12.91
CA VAL A 47 -1.93 -6.96 13.24
C VAL A 47 -2.03 -7.80 11.96
N GLU A 48 -2.97 -7.50 11.06
CA GLU A 48 -3.14 -8.19 9.79
C GLU A 48 -1.87 -8.10 8.93
N ASN A 49 -1.29 -6.92 8.80
CA ASN A 49 -0.04 -6.70 8.08
C ASN A 49 1.14 -7.47 8.68
N LEU A 50 1.25 -7.53 10.02
CA LEU A 50 2.28 -8.30 10.71
C LEU A 50 2.14 -9.81 10.50
N LEU A 51 0.91 -10.34 10.63
CA LEU A 51 0.63 -11.74 10.39
C LEU A 51 0.93 -12.13 8.94
N GLN A 52 0.60 -11.26 8.01
CA GLN A 52 0.83 -11.44 6.61
C GLN A 52 2.33 -11.46 6.30
N GLN A 53 3.08 -10.52 6.86
CA GLN A 53 4.53 -10.47 6.71
C GLN A 53 5.22 -11.70 7.33
N ALA A 54 4.80 -12.14 8.52
CA ALA A 54 5.30 -13.36 9.14
C ALA A 54 5.03 -14.62 8.29
N ARG A 55 3.87 -14.67 7.62
CA ARG A 55 3.55 -15.76 6.69
C ARG A 55 4.45 -15.75 5.46
N LEU A 56 4.82 -14.57 4.94
CA LEU A 56 5.72 -14.45 3.78
C LEU A 56 7.15 -14.86 4.13
N GLU A 57 7.66 -14.45 5.28
CA GLU A 57 9.02 -14.78 5.72
C GLU A 57 9.25 -16.28 5.90
N ASN A 58 8.18 -17.00 6.23
CA ASN A 58 8.22 -18.46 6.38
C ASN A 58 7.89 -19.22 5.08
N ARG A 59 7.56 -18.53 3.99
CA ARG A 59 7.34 -19.16 2.68
C ARG A 59 8.67 -19.28 1.94
N LEU A 60 9.13 -20.53 1.76
CA LEU A 60 10.25 -20.86 0.90
C LEU A 60 9.84 -20.96 -0.57
N GLU A 61 8.57 -21.27 -0.82
CA GLU A 61 7.99 -21.47 -2.17
C GLU A 61 6.65 -20.76 -2.30
N ILE A 62 6.39 -20.26 -3.49
CA ILE A 62 5.10 -19.64 -3.88
C ILE A 62 4.40 -20.48 -4.95
N ALA A 63 3.08 -20.46 -4.94
CA ALA A 63 2.29 -21.09 -6.01
C ALA A 63 2.45 -20.27 -7.29
N ARG A 64 3.28 -20.74 -8.22
CA ARG A 64 3.52 -20.08 -9.50
C ARG A 64 2.52 -20.59 -10.53
N ARG A 65 1.74 -19.68 -11.06
CA ARG A 65 0.76 -19.92 -12.12
C ARG A 65 0.74 -18.71 -13.05
N PRO A 66 0.36 -18.89 -14.32
CA PRO A 66 0.12 -17.75 -15.20
C PRO A 66 -0.98 -16.85 -14.63
N VAL A 67 -0.67 -15.59 -14.43
CA VAL A 67 -1.57 -14.56 -13.87
C VAL A 67 -1.74 -13.46 -14.92
N SER A 68 -2.96 -13.25 -15.39
CA SER A 68 -3.30 -12.18 -16.32
C SER A 68 -3.16 -10.81 -15.65
N VAL A 69 -2.30 -9.96 -16.20
CA VAL A 69 -2.08 -8.58 -15.70
C VAL A 69 -3.35 -7.75 -15.86
N ALA A 70 -4.04 -7.85 -16.98
CA ALA A 70 -5.31 -7.14 -17.21
C ALA A 70 -6.38 -7.51 -16.17
N ALA A 71 -6.47 -8.80 -15.80
CA ALA A 71 -7.41 -9.25 -14.77
C ALA A 71 -7.04 -8.72 -13.38
N LEU A 72 -5.74 -8.62 -13.07
CA LEU A 72 -5.27 -8.00 -11.82
C LEU A 72 -5.65 -6.51 -11.78
N PHE A 73 -5.37 -5.75 -12.82
CA PHE A 73 -5.66 -4.31 -12.87
C PHE A 73 -7.15 -4.04 -12.71
N ARG A 74 -8.00 -4.79 -13.41
CA ARG A 74 -9.46 -4.65 -13.31
C ARG A 74 -9.96 -4.92 -11.89
N ARG A 75 -9.58 -6.05 -11.30
CA ARG A 75 -9.93 -6.40 -9.91
C ARG A 75 -9.51 -5.30 -8.93
N LEU A 76 -8.27 -4.82 -9.03
CA LEU A 76 -7.72 -3.81 -8.11
C LEU A 76 -8.41 -2.45 -8.27
N ALA A 77 -8.83 -2.09 -9.49
CA ALA A 77 -9.61 -0.88 -9.74
C ALA A 77 -11.02 -0.97 -9.11
N GLU A 78 -11.71 -2.10 -9.29
CA GLU A 78 -13.03 -2.36 -8.70
C GLU A 78 -12.97 -2.30 -7.16
N GLU A 79 -11.97 -2.96 -6.55
CA GLU A 79 -11.79 -2.97 -5.09
C GLU A 79 -11.55 -1.56 -4.50
N ARG A 80 -11.10 -0.59 -5.30
CA ARG A 80 -10.72 0.77 -4.87
C ARG A 80 -11.63 1.88 -5.37
N GLU A 81 -12.72 1.53 -6.03
CA GLU A 81 -13.66 2.48 -6.62
C GLU A 81 -14.11 3.56 -5.62
N ILE A 82 -14.48 3.15 -4.40
CA ILE A 82 -14.92 4.08 -3.34
C ILE A 82 -13.79 5.03 -2.92
N ALA A 83 -12.57 4.52 -2.74
CA ALA A 83 -11.42 5.33 -2.33
C ALA A 83 -11.02 6.33 -3.43
N LEU A 84 -11.04 5.91 -4.68
CA LEU A 84 -10.78 6.76 -5.85
C LEU A 84 -11.85 7.86 -5.98
N ALA A 85 -13.13 7.50 -5.84
CA ALA A 85 -14.24 8.43 -5.90
C ALA A 85 -14.19 9.48 -4.79
N ALA A 86 -13.79 9.10 -3.57
CA ALA A 86 -13.69 10.00 -2.42
C ALA A 86 -12.71 11.18 -2.64
N LYS A 87 -11.69 10.99 -3.48
CA LYS A 87 -10.73 12.04 -3.88
C LYS A 87 -10.89 12.49 -5.33
N ASN A 88 -11.93 12.02 -6.04
CA ASN A 88 -12.14 12.27 -7.48
C ASN A 88 -10.88 11.94 -8.31
N LEU A 89 -10.19 10.83 -7.99
CA LEU A 89 -9.00 10.37 -8.68
C LEU A 89 -9.36 9.58 -9.94
N ARG A 90 -8.53 9.70 -10.97
CA ARG A 90 -8.64 8.92 -12.21
C ARG A 90 -7.61 7.81 -12.19
N LEU A 91 -8.08 6.55 -12.12
CA LEU A 91 -7.23 5.38 -12.32
C LEU A 91 -7.35 4.90 -13.76
N ARG A 92 -6.23 4.78 -14.46
CA ARG A 92 -6.17 4.36 -15.87
C ARG A 92 -5.12 3.30 -16.10
N TRP A 93 -5.30 2.49 -17.13
CA TRP A 93 -4.29 1.57 -17.67
C TRP A 93 -4.52 1.34 -19.16
N GLN A 94 -3.48 0.89 -19.85
CA GLN A 94 -3.60 0.38 -21.19
C GLN A 94 -3.98 -1.10 -21.17
N GLU A 95 -4.86 -1.52 -22.06
CA GLU A 95 -5.18 -2.94 -22.22
C GLU A 95 -3.90 -3.73 -22.56
N THR A 96 -3.74 -4.86 -21.92
CA THR A 96 -2.58 -5.73 -22.08
C THR A 96 -3.00 -7.20 -22.08
N THR A 97 -2.29 -8.01 -22.87
CA THR A 97 -2.42 -9.47 -22.90
C THR A 97 -1.32 -10.16 -22.08
N LEU A 98 -0.44 -9.38 -21.43
CA LEU A 98 0.68 -9.91 -20.69
C LEU A 98 0.21 -10.79 -19.52
N THR A 99 0.98 -11.84 -19.29
CA THR A 99 0.87 -12.73 -18.13
C THR A 99 2.18 -12.74 -17.37
N VAL A 100 2.10 -12.91 -16.07
CA VAL A 100 3.27 -13.11 -15.18
C VAL A 100 3.14 -14.46 -14.48
N GLU A 101 4.24 -15.19 -14.35
CA GLU A 101 4.29 -16.40 -13.54
C GLU A 101 4.41 -16.03 -12.06
N GLY A 102 3.39 -16.35 -11.26
CA GLY A 102 3.43 -15.98 -9.85
C GLY A 102 2.22 -16.41 -9.02
N ASP A 103 2.26 -16.03 -7.75
CA ASP A 103 1.14 -16.16 -6.83
C ASP A 103 0.18 -14.98 -7.01
N ARG A 104 -1.01 -15.27 -7.54
CA ARG A 104 -2.02 -14.27 -7.87
C ARG A 104 -2.39 -13.38 -6.69
N GLU A 105 -2.54 -13.96 -5.49
CA GLU A 105 -2.98 -13.20 -4.33
C GLU A 105 -1.85 -12.32 -3.77
N LEU A 106 -0.62 -12.81 -3.78
CA LEU A 106 0.54 -12.00 -3.40
C LEU A 106 0.78 -10.84 -4.36
N LEU A 107 0.65 -11.09 -5.67
CA LEU A 107 0.79 -10.04 -6.69
C LEU A 107 -0.35 -9.02 -6.60
N ALA A 108 -1.59 -9.47 -6.41
CA ALA A 108 -2.73 -8.57 -6.21
C ALA A 108 -2.53 -7.68 -4.99
N GLN A 109 -2.05 -8.25 -3.89
CA GLN A 109 -1.80 -7.49 -2.68
C GLN A 109 -0.61 -6.52 -2.81
N ALA A 110 0.48 -6.94 -3.46
CA ALA A 110 1.63 -6.06 -3.68
C ALA A 110 1.23 -4.85 -4.55
N LEU A 111 0.56 -5.09 -5.68
CA LEU A 111 0.03 -4.01 -6.52
C LEU A 111 -1.01 -3.16 -5.78
N GLY A 112 -1.87 -3.80 -4.98
CA GLY A 112 -2.82 -3.12 -4.13
C GLY A 112 -2.15 -2.12 -3.18
N ASN A 113 -1.10 -2.54 -2.48
CA ASN A 113 -0.32 -1.64 -1.62
C ASN A 113 0.32 -0.47 -2.37
N LEU A 114 0.76 -0.69 -3.62
CA LEU A 114 1.29 0.40 -4.45
C LEU A 114 0.19 1.38 -4.87
N ILE A 115 -0.99 0.88 -5.26
CA ILE A 115 -2.14 1.72 -5.64
C ILE A 115 -2.66 2.48 -4.42
N ASP A 116 -2.75 1.85 -3.24
CA ASP A 116 -3.18 2.50 -2.00
C ASP A 116 -2.23 3.65 -1.62
N ASN A 117 -0.92 3.45 -1.76
CA ASN A 117 0.04 4.53 -1.59
C ASN A 117 -0.18 5.65 -2.63
N ALA A 118 -0.39 5.32 -3.90
CA ALA A 118 -0.67 6.31 -4.92
C ALA A 118 -1.94 7.11 -4.59
N ILE A 119 -3.04 6.46 -4.14
CA ILE A 119 -4.27 7.13 -3.70
C ILE A 119 -3.99 8.08 -2.52
N ASP A 120 -3.19 7.64 -1.55
CA ASP A 120 -2.89 8.42 -0.35
C ASP A 120 -2.14 9.72 -0.67
N PHE A 121 -1.14 9.65 -1.54
CA PHE A 121 -0.23 10.77 -1.86
C PHE A 121 -0.63 11.59 -3.10
N THR A 122 -1.64 11.17 -3.85
CA THR A 122 -2.17 11.95 -4.96
C THR A 122 -3.19 12.97 -4.45
N PRO A 123 -3.10 14.23 -4.85
CA PRO A 123 -4.08 15.25 -4.50
C PRO A 123 -5.45 14.97 -5.16
N VAL A 124 -6.48 15.63 -4.66
CA VAL A 124 -7.83 15.59 -5.26
C VAL A 124 -7.75 15.92 -6.76
N GLU A 125 -8.55 15.21 -7.58
CA GLU A 125 -8.59 15.32 -9.05
C GLU A 125 -7.32 14.86 -9.78
N GLY A 126 -6.35 14.24 -9.06
CA GLY A 126 -5.14 13.70 -9.66
C GLY A 126 -5.38 12.42 -10.46
N GLU A 127 -4.28 11.86 -10.97
CA GLU A 127 -4.30 10.67 -11.83
C GLU A 127 -3.33 9.60 -11.35
N ILE A 128 -3.75 8.35 -11.46
CA ILE A 128 -2.93 7.16 -11.23
C ILE A 128 -2.94 6.33 -12.51
N LEU A 129 -1.76 5.98 -12.99
CA LEU A 129 -1.58 5.19 -14.22
C LEU A 129 -0.92 3.85 -13.88
N LEU A 130 -1.57 2.75 -14.25
CA LEU A 130 -0.98 1.41 -14.20
C LEU A 130 -0.41 1.07 -15.57
N GLY A 131 0.79 0.52 -15.58
CA GLY A 131 1.47 0.07 -16.80
C GLY A 131 1.95 -1.36 -16.68
N ALA A 132 2.09 -2.02 -17.82
CA ALA A 132 2.71 -3.32 -17.93
C ALA A 132 3.44 -3.43 -19.28
N GLU A 133 4.71 -3.81 -19.24
CA GLU A 133 5.53 -4.00 -20.44
C GLU A 133 6.46 -5.20 -20.29
N GLU A 134 6.81 -5.82 -21.41
CA GLU A 134 7.86 -6.85 -21.43
C GLU A 134 9.22 -6.18 -21.23
N ASN A 135 10.05 -6.77 -20.36
CA ASN A 135 11.38 -6.29 -20.08
C ASN A 135 12.34 -7.46 -19.83
N ASP A 136 13.44 -7.53 -20.56
CA ASP A 136 14.61 -8.43 -20.40
C ASP A 136 14.32 -9.80 -19.76
N GLY A 137 13.37 -10.55 -20.36
CA GLY A 137 12.98 -11.89 -19.88
C GLY A 137 11.97 -11.89 -18.75
N GLY A 138 11.24 -10.80 -18.55
CA GLY A 138 10.18 -10.68 -17.55
C GLY A 138 9.13 -9.64 -17.90
N VAL A 139 8.38 -9.23 -16.89
CA VAL A 139 7.36 -8.19 -17.01
C VAL A 139 7.67 -7.08 -15.99
N LEU A 140 7.66 -5.85 -16.45
CA LEU A 140 7.69 -4.66 -15.62
C LEU A 140 6.25 -4.17 -15.40
N LEU A 141 5.81 -4.17 -14.16
CA LEU A 141 4.55 -3.55 -13.73
C LEU A 141 4.85 -2.19 -13.12
N THR A 142 4.09 -1.17 -13.52
CA THR A 142 4.29 0.20 -13.01
C THR A 142 3.03 0.74 -12.38
N VAL A 143 3.20 1.50 -11.30
CA VAL A 143 2.15 2.32 -10.68
C VAL A 143 2.70 3.72 -10.58
N SER A 144 2.17 4.63 -11.39
CA SER A 144 2.57 6.04 -11.42
C SER A 144 1.47 6.92 -10.91
N ASP A 145 1.81 7.97 -10.18
CA ASP A 145 0.88 8.96 -9.66
C ASP A 145 1.28 10.39 -10.05
N THR A 146 0.37 11.32 -9.83
CA THR A 146 0.59 12.77 -10.02
C THR A 146 0.69 13.51 -8.68
N GLY A 147 1.17 12.83 -7.66
CA GLY A 147 1.33 13.37 -6.32
C GLY A 147 2.56 14.26 -6.14
N SER A 148 2.95 14.46 -4.89
CA SER A 148 4.12 15.25 -4.52
C SER A 148 5.47 14.56 -4.77
N GLY A 149 5.45 13.27 -5.12
CA GLY A 149 6.65 12.45 -5.17
C GLY A 149 7.17 12.07 -3.79
N VAL A 150 8.39 11.56 -3.75
CA VAL A 150 9.06 11.10 -2.52
C VAL A 150 10.26 12.00 -2.24
N PRO A 151 10.40 12.55 -1.03
CA PRO A 151 11.60 13.31 -0.67
C PRO A 151 12.88 12.49 -0.83
N ASP A 152 13.96 13.08 -1.35
CA ASP A 152 15.22 12.38 -1.66
C ASP A 152 15.79 11.64 -0.45
N TYR A 153 15.69 12.22 0.74
CA TYR A 153 16.16 11.58 1.98
C TYR A 153 15.38 10.30 2.34
N ALA A 154 14.21 10.12 1.78
CA ALA A 154 13.32 8.99 2.06
C ALA A 154 13.48 7.85 1.04
N LEU A 155 13.90 8.13 -0.21
CA LEU A 155 13.99 7.13 -1.29
C LEU A 155 14.78 5.88 -0.90
N GLY A 156 15.88 6.04 -0.15
CA GLY A 156 16.69 4.91 0.32
C GLY A 156 16.04 4.10 1.45
N ARG A 157 14.97 4.60 2.07
CA ARG A 157 14.39 4.03 3.29
C ARG A 157 12.93 3.61 3.19
N ILE A 158 12.22 4.01 2.14
CA ILE A 158 10.77 3.77 1.98
C ILE A 158 10.37 2.29 2.01
N PHE A 159 11.31 1.38 1.71
CA PHE A 159 11.11 -0.05 1.80
C PHE A 159 11.51 -0.65 3.16
N GLU A 160 12.01 0.17 4.10
CA GLU A 160 12.27 -0.27 5.47
C GLU A 160 10.95 -0.49 6.21
N ARG A 161 10.91 -1.49 7.09
CA ARG A 161 9.73 -1.77 7.92
C ARG A 161 9.47 -0.63 8.89
N PHE A 162 8.21 -0.26 9.06
CA PHE A 162 7.75 0.82 9.94
C PHE A 162 8.27 2.21 9.54
N TYR A 163 8.82 2.35 8.34
CA TYR A 163 9.15 3.65 7.80
C TYR A 163 7.94 4.19 7.03
N SER A 164 7.46 5.36 7.40
CA SER A 164 6.36 6.04 6.72
C SER A 164 6.56 7.55 6.70
N LEU A 165 6.16 8.16 5.60
CA LEU A 165 6.09 9.61 5.49
C LEU A 165 4.77 10.11 6.10
N PRO A 166 4.75 11.34 6.68
CA PRO A 166 3.52 11.99 7.09
C PRO A 166 2.62 12.19 5.86
N ARG A 167 1.32 12.00 6.05
CA ARG A 167 0.29 12.35 5.04
C ARG A 167 -0.27 13.73 5.35
N ASP A 168 -0.89 14.36 4.36
CA ASP A 168 -1.48 15.70 4.50
C ASP A 168 -2.58 15.76 5.58
N ASP A 169 -3.28 14.65 5.80
CA ASP A 169 -4.30 14.49 6.85
C ASP A 169 -3.73 14.23 8.25
N GLY A 170 -2.40 14.22 8.41
CA GLY A 170 -1.71 13.92 9.67
C GLY A 170 -1.71 12.44 10.07
N HIS A 171 -2.35 11.56 9.30
CA HIS A 171 -2.33 10.12 9.54
C HIS A 171 -1.00 9.52 9.06
N LYS A 172 -0.41 8.65 9.90
CA LYS A 172 0.75 7.84 9.51
C LYS A 172 0.27 6.45 9.11
N SER A 173 0.77 5.96 7.97
CA SER A 173 0.60 4.56 7.60
C SER A 173 1.43 3.65 8.52
N SER A 174 1.17 2.35 8.49
CA SER A 174 1.94 1.36 9.27
C SER A 174 3.41 1.24 8.86
N GLY A 175 3.78 1.75 7.67
CA GLY A 175 5.12 1.57 7.10
C GLY A 175 5.46 0.12 6.75
N LEU A 176 4.45 -0.75 6.58
CA LEU A 176 4.62 -2.17 6.24
C LEU A 176 4.29 -2.48 4.78
N GLY A 177 3.48 -1.65 4.11
CA GLY A 177 3.01 -1.91 2.75
C GLY A 177 4.14 -2.04 1.72
N LEU A 178 5.06 -1.08 1.66
CA LEU A 178 6.20 -1.14 0.73
C LEU A 178 7.22 -2.23 1.09
N ALA A 179 7.43 -2.50 2.40
CA ALA A 179 8.26 -3.62 2.83
C ALA A 179 7.67 -4.97 2.38
N PHE A 180 6.33 -5.11 2.42
CA PHE A 180 5.62 -6.25 1.87
C PHE A 180 5.83 -6.38 0.35
N VAL A 181 5.69 -5.29 -0.41
CA VAL A 181 5.92 -5.28 -1.86
C VAL A 181 7.33 -5.78 -2.19
N ARG A 182 8.35 -5.32 -1.46
CA ARG A 182 9.74 -5.75 -1.65
C ARG A 182 9.90 -7.25 -1.40
N GLU A 183 9.24 -7.80 -0.39
CA GLU A 183 9.32 -9.23 -0.10
C GLU A 183 8.59 -10.07 -1.17
N VAL A 184 7.43 -9.61 -1.66
CA VAL A 184 6.74 -10.25 -2.79
C VAL A 184 7.59 -10.22 -4.04
N ALA A 185 8.21 -9.08 -4.37
CA ALA A 185 9.14 -8.99 -5.50
C ALA A 185 10.28 -10.02 -5.38
N ARG A 186 10.92 -10.11 -4.21
CA ARG A 186 11.98 -11.09 -3.92
C ARG A 186 11.52 -12.54 -4.11
N LEU A 187 10.34 -12.90 -3.61
CA LEU A 187 9.75 -14.24 -3.76
C LEU A 187 9.47 -14.59 -5.23
N HIS A 188 9.20 -13.58 -6.05
CA HIS A 188 9.02 -13.70 -7.50
C HIS A 188 10.35 -13.48 -8.27
N GLN A 189 11.51 -13.52 -7.58
CA GLN A 189 12.85 -13.32 -8.15
C GLN A 189 12.99 -11.99 -8.91
N GLY A 190 12.20 -11.02 -8.52
CA GLY A 190 12.15 -9.68 -9.07
C GLY A 190 12.70 -8.62 -8.13
N ASP A 191 12.45 -7.38 -8.49
CA ASP A 191 12.87 -6.19 -7.76
C ASP A 191 11.78 -5.12 -7.79
N ILE A 192 11.83 -4.21 -6.83
CA ILE A 192 10.96 -3.04 -6.75
C ILE A 192 11.80 -1.78 -6.56
N GLN A 193 11.52 -0.77 -7.35
CA GLN A 193 12.09 0.55 -7.23
C GLN A 193 10.97 1.59 -7.16
N LEU A 194 11.23 2.69 -6.50
CA LEU A 194 10.37 3.87 -6.51
C LEU A 194 11.23 5.06 -6.93
N ILE A 195 10.78 5.77 -7.94
CA ILE A 195 11.45 6.94 -8.49
C ILE A 195 10.49 8.13 -8.56
N ASN A 196 11.02 9.33 -8.48
CA ASN A 196 10.26 10.53 -8.79
C ASN A 196 10.16 10.72 -10.31
N ARG A 197 8.99 11.15 -10.77
CA ARG A 197 8.74 11.47 -12.18
C ARG A 197 9.20 12.89 -12.49
N PRO A 198 9.76 13.14 -13.68
CA PRO A 198 10.16 14.50 -14.08
C PRO A 198 9.00 15.50 -14.09
N GLU A 199 7.78 15.01 -14.41
CA GLU A 199 6.55 15.82 -14.49
C GLU A 199 5.88 16.02 -13.13
N GLY A 200 6.44 15.46 -12.05
CA GLY A 200 5.86 15.40 -10.71
C GLY A 200 5.20 14.06 -10.42
N GLY A 201 5.09 13.75 -9.12
CA GLY A 201 4.60 12.47 -8.65
C GLY A 201 5.69 11.40 -8.55
N ALA A 202 5.29 10.18 -8.20
CA ALA A 202 6.16 9.02 -8.09
C ALA A 202 5.78 7.94 -9.10
N CYS A 203 6.71 7.02 -9.35
CA CYS A 203 6.50 5.81 -10.13
C CYS A 203 7.15 4.63 -9.42
N ALA A 204 6.34 3.64 -9.05
CA ALA A 204 6.80 2.35 -8.57
C ALA A 204 7.02 1.41 -9.75
N LEU A 205 8.18 0.75 -9.79
CA LEU A 205 8.67 -0.11 -10.86
C LEU A 205 8.86 -1.52 -10.29
N LEU A 206 7.85 -2.38 -10.43
CA LEU A 206 7.88 -3.77 -9.98
C LEU A 206 8.32 -4.67 -11.15
N ARG A 207 9.58 -5.14 -11.13
CA ARG A 207 10.12 -6.09 -12.10
C ARG A 207 9.87 -7.51 -11.62
N LEU A 208 9.32 -8.35 -12.48
CA LEU A 208 9.06 -9.77 -12.24
C LEU A 208 9.70 -10.58 -13.36
N HIS A 209 10.52 -11.57 -13.04
CA HIS A 209 11.14 -12.41 -14.06
C HIS A 209 10.18 -13.48 -14.59
N ALA A 210 10.20 -13.72 -15.91
CA ALA A 210 9.31 -14.68 -16.59
C ALA A 210 9.89 -16.10 -16.60
N HIS A 211 11.21 -16.24 -16.46
CA HIS A 211 11.91 -17.52 -16.57
C HIS A 211 12.56 -17.89 -15.23
N PHE A 212 12.24 -19.09 -14.81
CA PHE A 212 12.87 -19.79 -13.71
C PHE A 212 13.53 -21.05 -14.28
N THR A 213 14.83 -21.07 -14.33
CA THR A 213 15.61 -22.29 -14.52
C THR A 213 15.66 -23.08 -13.21
#